data_3a7a83533de13a9a9ecba1b9db76c11c
#
_entry.id   3a7a83533de13a9a9ecba1b9db76c11c
#
_cell.length_a   1.000
_cell.length_b   1.000
_cell.length_c   1.000
_cell.angle_alpha   90.00
_cell.angle_beta   90.00
_cell.angle_gamma   90.00
#
_symmetry.space_group_name_H-M   'P 1'
#
loop_
_entity.id
_entity.type
_entity.pdbx_description
1 polymer ?
#
loop_
_entity_poly.entity_id
_entity_poly.type
_entity_poly.pdbx_seq_one_letter_code
_entity_poly.pdbx_strand_id
1 'polypeptide(L)'
;MAKTRKRGSLSIDVKRLLLQRRFDLGLPFLPPQQRGGGVISANGFRFKYTTYMDDTTYVFNGGNKYDCFMLFINPDHTAHLQGLRRGDNCSVEGGATTRNTLHAVLALAKEKGAKTLTLEDASNKYLPNKKYFSLSDMYFVTTGRTWYETYGGFRPTDEFVDQVARWRHIVATNTWDSVLNALHKSYSDVKIPVDVSDIDATTPGSAMIVLQRIKAANTEFFADYNLNLAQSSGIGTLEKIKWIADL
;
A
#
# COMPACT_ATOMS: atom_id res chain seq x y z
N MET A 1 25.43 -20.98 -43.76
CA MET A 1 24.92 -21.41 -42.44
C MET A 1 24.78 -20.19 -41.51
N ALA A 2 23.57 -19.71 -41.28
CA ALA A 2 23.30 -18.54 -40.44
C ALA A 2 23.26 -19.00 -38.98
N LYS A 3 24.16 -18.49 -38.15
CA LYS A 3 24.14 -18.71 -36.69
C LYS A 3 22.97 -17.92 -36.09
N THR A 4 21.91 -18.60 -35.72
CA THR A 4 20.82 -18.05 -34.93
C THR A 4 21.36 -17.67 -33.52
N ARG A 5 21.54 -16.39 -33.27
CA ARG A 5 21.84 -15.89 -31.91
C ARG A 5 20.65 -16.21 -31.04
N LYS A 6 20.79 -17.14 -30.06
CA LYS A 6 19.85 -17.28 -28.97
C LYS A 6 19.82 -15.95 -28.21
N ARG A 7 18.69 -15.24 -28.27
CA ARG A 7 18.43 -14.10 -27.36
C ARG A 7 18.42 -14.65 -25.96
N GLY A 8 19.43 -14.28 -25.17
CA GLY A 8 19.48 -14.60 -23.76
C GLY A 8 18.23 -14.04 -23.06
N SER A 9 17.49 -14.89 -22.39
CA SER A 9 16.38 -14.46 -21.54
C SER A 9 16.96 -13.64 -20.39
N LEU A 10 16.45 -12.42 -20.16
CA LEU A 10 16.77 -11.64 -18.98
C LEU A 10 16.35 -12.42 -17.73
N SER A 11 17.12 -12.29 -16.63
CA SER A 11 16.75 -12.93 -15.37
C SER A 11 15.39 -12.41 -14.87
N ILE A 12 14.68 -13.21 -14.08
CA ILE A 12 13.37 -12.85 -13.51
C ILE A 12 13.45 -11.53 -12.75
N ASP A 13 14.53 -11.32 -12.01
CA ASP A 13 14.73 -10.11 -11.19
C ASP A 13 14.91 -8.85 -12.06
N VAL A 14 15.63 -8.96 -13.17
CA VAL A 14 15.79 -7.82 -14.10
C VAL A 14 14.46 -7.49 -14.76
N LYS A 15 13.66 -8.49 -15.13
CA LYS A 15 12.32 -8.27 -15.67
C LYS A 15 11.40 -7.61 -14.66
N ARG A 16 11.42 -8.08 -13.40
CA ARG A 16 10.67 -7.46 -12.29
C ARG A 16 11.06 -6.00 -12.09
N LEU A 17 12.34 -5.68 -12.02
CA LEU A 17 12.84 -4.32 -11.87
C LEU A 17 12.42 -3.41 -13.03
N LEU A 18 12.43 -3.90 -14.27
CA LEU A 18 11.97 -3.14 -15.42
C LEU A 18 10.47 -2.89 -15.38
N LEU A 19 9.67 -3.86 -14.98
CA LEU A 19 8.24 -3.73 -14.81
C LEU A 19 7.90 -2.76 -13.68
N GLN A 20 8.59 -2.88 -12.53
CA GLN A 20 8.51 -1.95 -11.41
C GLN A 20 8.76 -0.52 -11.86
N ARG A 21 9.90 -0.27 -12.49
CA ARG A 21 10.29 1.07 -12.94
C ARG A 21 9.27 1.68 -13.90
N ARG A 22 8.66 0.87 -14.77
CA ARG A 22 7.59 1.33 -15.67
C ARG A 22 6.32 1.67 -14.91
N PHE A 23 5.94 0.86 -13.94
CA PHE A 23 4.81 1.12 -13.06
C PHE A 23 4.99 2.42 -12.29
N ASP A 24 6.17 2.61 -11.66
CA ASP A 24 6.50 3.81 -10.87
C ASP A 24 6.49 5.09 -11.72
N LEU A 25 6.90 4.99 -12.98
CA LEU A 25 6.87 6.09 -13.94
C LEU A 25 5.50 6.32 -14.59
N GLY A 26 4.48 5.51 -14.27
CA GLY A 26 3.16 5.58 -14.91
C GLY A 26 3.18 5.31 -16.41
N LEU A 27 4.23 4.63 -16.90
CA LEU A 27 4.37 4.32 -18.32
C LEU A 27 3.49 3.13 -18.68
N PRO A 28 2.84 3.14 -19.86
CA PRO A 28 2.08 1.99 -20.32
C PRO A 28 2.98 0.77 -20.44
N PHE A 29 2.46 -0.39 -20.06
CA PHE A 29 3.12 -1.65 -20.32
C PHE A 29 3.38 -1.76 -21.82
N LEU A 30 4.65 -1.87 -22.23
CA LEU A 30 4.94 -2.35 -23.58
C LEU A 30 4.62 -3.85 -23.57
N PRO A 31 3.74 -4.31 -24.48
CA PRO A 31 3.31 -5.68 -24.45
C PRO A 31 4.43 -6.61 -24.90
N PRO A 32 5.07 -7.37 -23.99
CA PRO A 32 5.52 -8.68 -24.40
C PRO A 32 4.25 -9.50 -24.44
N GLN A 33 3.85 -9.90 -25.61
CA GLN A 33 2.74 -10.78 -25.91
C GLN A 33 1.67 -10.90 -24.83
N GLN A 34 0.67 -9.99 -24.87
CA GLN A 34 -0.57 -10.17 -24.14
C GLN A 34 -1.11 -11.56 -24.49
N ARG A 35 -1.14 -12.49 -23.53
CA ARG A 35 -1.53 -13.89 -23.75
C ARG A 35 -2.94 -14.21 -23.28
N GLY A 36 -3.67 -13.22 -22.80
CA GLY A 36 -5.03 -13.45 -22.35
C GLY A 36 -5.55 -12.33 -21.47
N GLY A 37 -6.71 -12.58 -20.94
CA GLY A 37 -7.39 -11.72 -20.01
C GLY A 37 -8.64 -12.41 -19.52
N GLY A 38 -9.30 -11.82 -18.54
CA GLY A 38 -10.52 -12.38 -17.98
C GLY A 38 -11.27 -11.36 -17.17
N VAL A 39 -12.31 -11.84 -16.54
CA VAL A 39 -13.11 -11.09 -15.59
C VAL A 39 -13.16 -11.88 -14.30
N ILE A 40 -12.84 -11.23 -13.20
CA ILE A 40 -13.07 -11.79 -11.86
C ILE A 40 -14.21 -11.04 -11.19
N SER A 41 -15.02 -11.75 -10.44
CA SER A 41 -16.09 -11.19 -9.62
C SER A 41 -15.72 -11.35 -8.14
N ALA A 42 -15.71 -10.24 -7.40
CA ALA A 42 -15.48 -10.25 -5.97
C ALA A 42 -16.37 -9.21 -5.30
N ASN A 43 -17.06 -9.59 -4.22
CA ASN A 43 -17.94 -8.70 -3.44
C ASN A 43 -18.98 -7.93 -4.29
N GLY A 44 -19.54 -8.58 -5.32
CA GLY A 44 -20.54 -7.97 -6.21
C GLY A 44 -19.97 -7.05 -7.30
N PHE A 45 -18.66 -6.91 -7.39
CA PHE A 45 -17.99 -6.12 -8.41
C PHE A 45 -17.32 -7.01 -9.45
N ARG A 46 -17.27 -6.55 -10.69
CA ARG A 46 -16.60 -7.21 -11.80
C ARG A 46 -15.36 -6.43 -12.19
N PHE A 47 -14.24 -7.15 -12.30
CA PHE A 47 -12.93 -6.60 -12.64
C PHE A 47 -12.42 -7.25 -13.91
N LYS A 48 -12.04 -6.44 -14.88
CA LYS A 48 -11.30 -6.92 -16.06
C LYS A 48 -9.83 -6.94 -15.73
N TYR A 49 -9.14 -7.99 -16.13
CA TYR A 49 -7.69 -8.08 -16.03
C TYR A 49 -7.08 -8.56 -17.35
N THR A 50 -5.85 -8.17 -17.58
CA THR A 50 -5.01 -8.65 -18.67
C THR A 50 -3.90 -9.50 -18.08
N THR A 51 -3.59 -10.62 -18.72
CA THR A 51 -2.52 -11.52 -18.30
C THR A 51 -1.34 -11.38 -19.21
N TYR A 52 -0.19 -11.17 -18.63
CA TYR A 52 1.11 -11.28 -19.27
C TYR A 52 1.82 -12.48 -18.66
N MET A 53 2.43 -13.32 -19.49
CA MET A 53 3.12 -14.50 -19.03
C MET A 53 4.55 -14.47 -19.58
N ASP A 54 5.53 -14.60 -18.71
CA ASP A 54 6.78 -15.22 -19.05
C ASP A 54 6.74 -16.70 -18.65
N ASP A 55 7.77 -17.46 -18.94
CA ASP A 55 7.76 -18.92 -18.74
C ASP A 55 7.60 -19.35 -17.26
N THR A 56 7.60 -18.40 -16.31
CA THR A 56 7.64 -18.67 -14.88
C THR A 56 6.76 -17.78 -14.01
N THR A 57 6.23 -16.67 -14.52
CA THR A 57 5.49 -15.69 -13.70
C THR A 57 4.30 -15.14 -14.47
N TYR A 58 3.13 -15.17 -13.84
CA TYR A 58 1.94 -14.51 -14.34
C TYR A 58 1.88 -13.08 -13.79
N VAL A 59 1.68 -12.13 -14.69
CA VAL A 59 1.44 -10.74 -14.33
C VAL A 59 0.02 -10.39 -14.71
N PHE A 60 -0.75 -9.97 -13.73
CA PHE A 60 -2.11 -9.53 -13.91
C PHE A 60 -2.19 -8.03 -13.72
N ASN A 61 -2.88 -7.40 -14.64
CA ASN A 61 -3.09 -5.98 -14.66
C ASN A 61 -4.58 -5.68 -14.77
N GLY A 62 -5.10 -4.88 -13.86
CA GLY A 62 -6.52 -4.51 -13.84
C GLY A 62 -6.71 -3.04 -14.18
N GLY A 63 -6.86 -2.70 -15.44
CA GLY A 63 -7.14 -1.35 -15.86
C GLY A 63 -7.00 -1.13 -17.36
N ASN A 64 -7.53 0.01 -17.87
CA ASN A 64 -7.47 0.30 -19.29
C ASN A 64 -6.14 0.95 -19.70
N LYS A 65 -5.81 2.08 -19.14
CA LYS A 65 -4.66 2.90 -19.56
C LYS A 65 -3.60 3.04 -18.47
N TYR A 66 -4.00 2.86 -17.22
CA TYR A 66 -3.14 2.90 -16.05
C TYR A 66 -3.47 1.70 -15.18
N ASP A 67 -2.45 1.01 -14.76
CA ASP A 67 -2.54 -0.21 -13.99
C ASP A 67 -3.18 0.06 -12.62
N CYS A 68 -4.38 -0.45 -12.38
CA CYS A 68 -5.06 -0.33 -11.08
C CYS A 68 -4.39 -1.21 -10.03
N PHE A 69 -3.90 -2.37 -10.45
CA PHE A 69 -3.06 -3.24 -9.66
C PHE A 69 -2.08 -4.00 -10.56
N MET A 70 -1.00 -4.43 -9.97
CA MET A 70 -0.05 -5.35 -10.58
C MET A 70 0.17 -6.50 -9.62
N LEU A 71 -0.21 -7.69 -10.05
CA LEU A 71 -0.10 -8.93 -9.30
C LEU A 71 0.82 -9.90 -10.02
N PHE A 72 1.83 -10.38 -9.33
CA PHE A 72 2.72 -11.44 -9.78
C PHE A 72 2.35 -12.74 -9.09
N ILE A 73 2.28 -13.84 -9.83
CA ILE A 73 2.11 -15.18 -9.28
C ILE A 73 3.28 -16.03 -9.71
N ASN A 74 3.98 -16.58 -8.73
CA ASN A 74 5.17 -17.39 -8.92
C ASN A 74 4.84 -18.88 -8.99
N PRO A 75 5.72 -19.70 -9.58
CA PRO A 75 5.56 -21.16 -9.65
C PRO A 75 5.49 -21.85 -8.29
N ASP A 76 6.06 -21.25 -7.25
CA ASP A 76 6.05 -21.77 -5.87
C ASP A 76 4.73 -21.51 -5.12
N HIS A 77 3.68 -21.08 -5.83
CA HIS A 77 2.40 -20.71 -5.25
C HIS A 77 2.42 -19.48 -4.32
N THR A 78 3.43 -18.64 -4.42
CA THR A 78 3.42 -17.33 -3.79
C THR A 78 2.93 -16.27 -4.76
N ALA A 79 2.27 -15.24 -4.25
CA ALA A 79 1.88 -14.07 -5.02
C ALA A 79 2.52 -12.80 -4.42
N HIS A 80 2.73 -11.79 -5.27
CA HIS A 80 3.21 -10.48 -4.84
C HIS A 80 2.37 -9.37 -5.47
N LEU A 81 1.76 -8.53 -4.63
CA LEU A 81 1.05 -7.33 -5.06
C LEU A 81 2.02 -6.15 -5.07
N GLN A 82 2.40 -5.75 -6.26
CA GLN A 82 3.38 -4.70 -6.48
C GLN A 82 2.79 -3.29 -6.36
N GLY A 83 1.52 -3.12 -6.62
CA GLY A 83 0.85 -1.85 -6.51
C GLY A 83 -0.65 -2.00 -6.55
N LEU A 84 -1.31 -1.10 -5.82
CA LEU A 84 -2.75 -0.94 -5.82
C LEU A 84 -3.01 0.56 -5.92
N ARG A 85 -3.56 1.01 -7.05
CA ARG A 85 -3.82 2.42 -7.30
C ARG A 85 -5.32 2.69 -7.39
N ARG A 86 -5.72 3.83 -6.87
CA ARG A 86 -7.01 4.43 -7.19
C ARG A 86 -6.78 5.44 -8.30
N GLY A 87 -7.35 5.21 -9.46
CA GLY A 87 -7.31 6.17 -10.56
C GLY A 87 -8.67 6.21 -11.26
N ASP A 88 -8.97 7.34 -11.88
CA ASP A 88 -10.22 7.55 -12.63
C ASP A 88 -10.35 6.59 -13.82
N ASN A 89 -9.26 5.93 -14.19
CA ASN A 89 -9.19 4.96 -15.28
C ASN A 89 -9.14 3.49 -14.82
N CYS A 90 -9.27 3.25 -13.52
CA CYS A 90 -9.45 1.89 -13.01
C CYS A 90 -10.87 1.45 -13.40
N SER A 91 -10.98 0.71 -14.50
CA SER A 91 -12.26 0.22 -14.99
C SER A 91 -12.79 -0.90 -14.10
N VAL A 92 -13.42 -0.45 -13.02
CA VAL A 92 -14.22 -1.31 -12.18
C VAL A 92 -15.67 -0.96 -12.47
N GLU A 93 -16.38 -1.89 -13.03
CA GLU A 93 -17.81 -1.75 -13.24
C GLU A 93 -18.48 -1.58 -11.86
N GLY A 94 -19.27 -0.51 -11.69
CA GLY A 94 -20.02 -0.26 -10.46
C GLY A 94 -19.34 0.63 -9.43
N GLY A 95 -18.26 1.35 -9.76
CA GLY A 95 -17.64 2.34 -8.87
C GLY A 95 -16.89 1.73 -7.69
N ALA A 96 -16.11 0.68 -7.93
CA ALA A 96 -15.38 -0.01 -6.90
C ALA A 96 -14.36 0.86 -6.18
N THR A 97 -14.35 0.72 -4.89
CA THR A 97 -13.37 1.33 -4.00
C THR A 97 -12.03 0.59 -4.07
N THR A 98 -10.95 1.21 -3.59
CA THR A 98 -9.65 0.54 -3.44
C THR A 98 -9.76 -0.74 -2.61
N ARG A 99 -10.65 -0.77 -1.61
CA ARG A 99 -10.96 -1.96 -0.81
C ARG A 99 -11.51 -3.10 -1.67
N ASN A 100 -12.47 -2.82 -2.54
CA ASN A 100 -13.04 -3.83 -3.42
C ASN A 100 -12.01 -4.35 -4.42
N THR A 101 -11.13 -3.47 -4.92
CA THR A 101 -10.00 -3.88 -5.78
C THR A 101 -9.05 -4.81 -5.03
N LEU A 102 -8.72 -4.53 -3.77
CA LEU A 102 -7.90 -5.42 -2.95
C LEU A 102 -8.55 -6.80 -2.79
N HIS A 103 -9.84 -6.86 -2.47
CA HIS A 103 -10.55 -8.13 -2.36
C HIS A 103 -10.58 -8.91 -3.69
N ALA A 104 -10.69 -8.21 -4.82
CA ALA A 104 -10.61 -8.85 -6.13
C ALA A 104 -9.21 -9.41 -6.42
N VAL A 105 -8.16 -8.68 -6.04
CA VAL A 105 -6.77 -9.16 -6.17
C VAL A 105 -6.53 -10.41 -5.31
N LEU A 106 -7.00 -10.40 -4.06
CA LEU A 106 -6.92 -11.58 -3.18
C LEU A 106 -7.66 -12.79 -3.80
N ALA A 107 -8.89 -12.57 -4.30
CA ALA A 107 -9.67 -13.61 -4.96
C ALA A 107 -8.98 -14.13 -6.24
N LEU A 108 -8.40 -13.25 -7.05
CA LEU A 108 -7.65 -13.60 -8.25
C LEU A 108 -6.41 -14.44 -7.91
N ALA A 109 -5.62 -14.00 -6.92
CA ALA A 109 -4.45 -14.74 -6.48
C ALA A 109 -4.81 -16.16 -6.04
N LYS A 110 -5.87 -16.30 -5.25
CA LYS A 110 -6.41 -17.59 -4.81
C LYS A 110 -6.89 -18.46 -5.97
N GLU A 111 -7.68 -17.90 -6.90
CA GLU A 111 -8.17 -18.62 -8.10
C GLU A 111 -7.01 -19.17 -8.95
N LYS A 112 -5.90 -18.40 -8.99
CA LYS A 112 -4.69 -18.81 -9.74
C LYS A 112 -3.75 -19.72 -8.93
N GLY A 113 -4.20 -20.20 -7.77
CA GLY A 113 -3.50 -21.22 -6.98
C GLY A 113 -2.43 -20.69 -6.05
N ALA A 114 -2.35 -19.37 -5.83
CA ALA A 114 -1.47 -18.82 -4.81
C ALA A 114 -2.00 -19.19 -3.41
N LYS A 115 -1.08 -19.50 -2.50
CA LYS A 115 -1.36 -19.81 -1.09
C LYS A 115 -1.14 -18.60 -0.20
N THR A 116 -0.24 -17.72 -0.60
CA THR A 116 0.08 -16.49 0.13
C THR A 116 0.21 -15.31 -0.83
N LEU A 117 -0.13 -14.13 -0.34
CA LEU A 117 0.07 -12.86 -1.05
C LEU A 117 0.92 -11.92 -0.19
N THR A 118 2.03 -11.45 -0.75
CA THR A 118 2.91 -10.47 -0.10
C THR A 118 2.77 -9.10 -0.74
N LEU A 119 3.05 -8.04 0.02
CA LEU A 119 3.19 -6.68 -0.46
C LEU A 119 4.16 -5.86 0.42
N GLU A 120 4.63 -4.74 -0.12
CA GLU A 120 5.25 -3.65 0.63
C GLU A 120 4.30 -2.45 0.59
N ASP A 121 4.02 -1.86 1.78
CA ASP A 121 3.02 -0.78 1.87
C ASP A 121 3.67 0.58 1.66
N ALA A 122 3.85 0.96 0.41
CA ALA A 122 4.28 2.29 -0.01
C ALA A 122 3.10 3.17 -0.45
N SER A 123 1.92 2.97 0.15
CA SER A 123 0.71 3.67 -0.26
C SER A 123 0.74 5.16 0.13
N ASN A 124 0.51 6.01 -0.86
CA ASN A 124 0.48 7.46 -0.68
C ASN A 124 -0.86 8.05 -1.18
N LYS A 125 -1.33 9.09 -0.51
CA LYS A 125 -2.46 9.89 -0.97
C LYS A 125 -1.97 11.27 -1.40
N TYR A 126 -2.25 11.63 -2.64
CA TYR A 126 -1.98 12.96 -3.18
C TYR A 126 -3.19 13.87 -2.96
N LEU A 127 -2.93 15.11 -2.56
CA LEU A 127 -3.91 16.16 -2.40
C LEU A 127 -3.93 17.08 -3.63
N PRO A 128 -5.02 17.87 -3.86
CA PRO A 128 -5.10 18.80 -4.99
C PRO A 128 -3.96 19.83 -5.05
N ASN A 129 -3.41 20.23 -3.89
CA ASN A 129 -2.29 21.16 -3.77
C ASN A 129 -0.91 20.53 -4.03
N LYS A 130 -0.86 19.32 -4.62
CA LYS A 130 0.34 18.51 -4.89
C LYS A 130 1.10 18.03 -3.65
N LYS A 131 0.61 18.29 -2.44
CA LYS A 131 1.13 17.64 -1.24
C LYS A 131 0.69 16.18 -1.21
N TYR A 132 1.43 15.35 -0.50
CA TYR A 132 1.07 13.96 -0.30
C TYR A 132 1.39 13.50 1.11
N PHE A 133 0.81 12.41 1.53
CA PHE A 133 1.14 11.74 2.78
C PHE A 133 1.05 10.21 2.65
N SER A 134 1.83 9.54 3.49
CA SER A 134 1.79 8.08 3.59
C SER A 134 0.46 7.64 4.22
N LEU A 135 -0.32 6.85 3.48
CA LEU A 135 -1.56 6.27 4.01
C LEU A 135 -1.26 5.22 5.07
N SER A 136 -0.20 4.43 4.89
CA SER A 136 0.22 3.42 5.88
C SER A 136 0.56 4.07 7.20
N ASP A 137 1.39 5.13 7.19
CA ASP A 137 1.78 5.83 8.42
C ASP A 137 0.58 6.49 9.08
N MET A 138 -0.29 7.18 8.31
CA MET A 138 -1.50 7.79 8.84
C MET A 138 -2.41 6.74 9.52
N TYR A 139 -2.67 5.61 8.86
CA TYR A 139 -3.47 4.56 9.46
C TYR A 139 -2.81 3.99 10.71
N PHE A 140 -1.51 3.76 10.67
CA PHE A 140 -0.78 3.17 11.78
C PHE A 140 -0.75 4.08 13.00
N VAL A 141 -0.40 5.36 12.87
CA VAL A 141 -0.38 6.30 14.01
C VAL A 141 -1.76 6.59 14.58
N THR A 142 -2.82 6.39 13.78
CA THR A 142 -4.20 6.60 14.23
C THR A 142 -4.89 5.35 14.76
N THR A 143 -4.41 4.14 14.47
CA THR A 143 -5.12 2.90 14.82
C THR A 143 -4.22 1.78 15.32
N GLY A 144 -2.92 1.90 15.23
CA GLY A 144 -1.95 0.83 15.47
C GLY A 144 -1.95 -0.27 14.38
N ARG A 145 -2.67 -0.05 13.28
CA ARG A 145 -2.78 -1.00 12.15
C ARG A 145 -2.60 -0.28 10.83
N THR A 146 -2.12 -0.98 9.82
CA THR A 146 -2.13 -0.47 8.46
C THR A 146 -3.51 -0.65 7.80
N TRP A 147 -3.69 0.00 6.67
CA TRP A 147 -4.89 -0.15 5.86
C TRP A 147 -5.05 -1.61 5.37
N TYR A 148 -3.96 -2.25 4.96
CA TYR A 148 -3.96 -3.63 4.47
C TYR A 148 -4.29 -4.65 5.56
N GLU A 149 -3.82 -4.45 6.79
CA GLU A 149 -4.23 -5.27 7.92
C GLU A 149 -5.73 -5.18 8.18
N THR A 150 -6.27 -3.97 8.11
CA THR A 150 -7.69 -3.73 8.43
C THR A 150 -8.61 -4.34 7.38
N TYR A 151 -8.24 -4.27 6.11
CA TYR A 151 -9.16 -4.62 5.02
C TYR A 151 -8.76 -5.87 4.23
N GLY A 152 -7.56 -6.36 4.35
CA GLY A 152 -7.05 -7.51 3.58
C GLY A 152 -6.55 -8.67 4.44
N GLY A 153 -6.60 -8.56 5.78
CA GLY A 153 -6.12 -9.61 6.67
C GLY A 153 -4.61 -9.82 6.62
N PHE A 154 -3.85 -8.82 6.16
CA PHE A 154 -2.40 -8.90 6.13
C PHE A 154 -1.81 -8.82 7.54
N ARG A 155 -0.67 -9.47 7.72
CA ARG A 155 0.18 -9.40 8.90
C ARG A 155 1.62 -9.12 8.49
N PRO A 156 2.47 -8.57 9.36
CA PRO A 156 3.89 -8.44 9.03
C PRO A 156 4.50 -9.83 8.80
N THR A 157 5.47 -9.93 7.90
CA THR A 157 6.26 -11.16 7.77
C THR A 157 7.10 -11.38 9.03
N ASP A 158 7.54 -12.61 9.28
CA ASP A 158 8.18 -13.00 10.53
C ASP A 158 9.39 -12.14 10.90
N GLU A 159 10.12 -11.64 9.90
CA GLU A 159 11.27 -10.75 10.11
C GLU A 159 10.88 -9.38 10.72
N PHE A 160 9.60 -8.95 10.59
CA PHE A 160 9.12 -7.65 11.05
C PHE A 160 8.13 -7.71 12.22
N VAL A 161 7.72 -8.90 12.66
CA VAL A 161 6.71 -9.08 13.73
C VAL A 161 7.06 -8.30 14.99
N ASP A 162 8.29 -8.47 15.51
CA ASP A 162 8.72 -7.82 16.74
C ASP A 162 8.84 -6.30 16.58
N GLN A 163 9.30 -5.85 15.41
CA GLN A 163 9.41 -4.42 15.12
C GLN A 163 8.03 -3.76 15.09
N VAL A 164 7.09 -4.35 14.39
CA VAL A 164 5.70 -3.84 14.29
C VAL A 164 5.01 -3.92 15.66
N ALA A 165 5.23 -4.96 16.44
CA ALA A 165 4.69 -5.07 17.80
C ALA A 165 5.20 -3.94 18.71
N ARG A 166 6.51 -3.63 18.68
CA ARG A 166 7.07 -2.48 19.40
C ARG A 166 6.44 -1.15 18.96
N TRP A 167 6.28 -0.94 17.66
CA TRP A 167 5.66 0.29 17.15
C TRP A 167 4.19 0.42 17.55
N ARG A 168 3.43 -0.68 17.58
CA ARG A 168 2.06 -0.70 18.11
C ARG A 168 2.00 -0.30 19.56
N HIS A 169 2.93 -0.83 20.37
CA HIS A 169 3.03 -0.45 21.77
C HIS A 169 3.31 1.05 21.92
N ILE A 170 4.28 1.57 21.19
CA ILE A 170 4.60 3.01 21.17
C ILE A 170 3.36 3.85 20.81
N VAL A 171 2.68 3.54 19.70
CA VAL A 171 1.47 4.27 19.28
C VAL A 171 0.35 4.20 20.34
N ALA A 172 0.17 3.04 20.98
CA ALA A 172 -0.85 2.85 22.00
C ALA A 172 -0.55 3.58 23.33
N THR A 173 0.73 3.86 23.61
CA THR A 173 1.15 4.49 24.88
C THR A 173 1.62 5.93 24.73
N ASN A 174 1.80 6.40 23.48
CA ASN A 174 2.33 7.74 23.23
C ASN A 174 1.34 8.83 23.68
N THR A 175 1.88 9.89 24.29
CA THR A 175 1.08 11.03 24.73
C THR A 175 1.04 12.11 23.65
N TRP A 176 -0.06 12.89 23.62
CA TRP A 176 -0.16 13.98 22.66
C TRP A 176 0.92 15.06 22.89
N ASP A 177 1.22 15.38 24.14
CA ASP A 177 2.31 16.29 24.48
C ASP A 177 3.65 15.85 23.92
N SER A 178 3.95 14.57 23.96
CA SER A 178 5.20 14.02 23.41
C SER A 178 5.28 14.22 21.89
N VAL A 179 4.18 13.89 21.17
CA VAL A 179 4.10 14.07 19.71
C VAL A 179 4.17 15.53 19.34
N LEU A 180 3.42 16.40 20.03
CA LEU A 180 3.37 17.82 19.77
C LEU A 180 4.74 18.48 20.01
N ASN A 181 5.40 18.17 21.10
CA ASN A 181 6.74 18.65 21.42
C ASN A 181 7.77 18.20 20.37
N ALA A 182 7.63 16.97 19.85
CA ALA A 182 8.51 16.48 18.78
C ALA A 182 8.23 17.20 17.44
N LEU A 183 6.98 17.52 17.13
CA LEU A 183 6.62 18.31 15.95
C LEU A 183 7.15 19.74 16.05
N HIS A 184 7.05 20.39 17.22
CA HIS A 184 7.57 21.75 17.45
C HIS A 184 9.10 21.87 17.31
N LYS A 185 9.85 20.76 17.44
CA LYS A 185 11.29 20.76 17.13
C LYS A 185 11.58 20.96 15.64
N SER A 186 10.65 20.57 14.79
CA SER A 186 10.81 20.62 13.31
C SER A 186 10.01 21.76 12.67
N TYR A 187 8.99 22.27 13.35
CA TYR A 187 8.06 23.27 12.83
C TYR A 187 7.82 24.36 13.87
N SER A 188 8.01 25.63 13.50
CA SER A 188 7.79 26.78 14.37
C SER A 188 6.32 27.02 14.73
N ASP A 189 5.41 26.60 13.86
CA ASP A 189 3.97 26.81 14.03
C ASP A 189 3.21 25.53 13.66
N VAL A 190 2.82 24.77 14.69
CA VAL A 190 2.00 23.57 14.53
C VAL A 190 0.54 23.92 14.80
N LYS A 191 -0.28 23.94 13.74
CA LYS A 191 -1.71 24.24 13.83
C LYS A 191 -2.51 22.96 13.98
N ILE A 192 -3.16 22.79 15.13
CA ILE A 192 -4.06 21.68 15.38
C ILE A 192 -5.44 22.03 14.82
N PRO A 193 -5.97 21.29 13.83
CA PRO A 193 -7.20 21.68 13.12
C PRO A 193 -8.49 21.25 13.83
N VAL A 194 -8.38 20.78 15.07
CA VAL A 194 -9.51 20.25 15.87
C VAL A 194 -9.39 20.73 17.31
N ASP A 195 -10.53 20.82 18.00
CA ASP A 195 -10.56 21.02 19.44
C ASP A 195 -10.12 19.73 20.16
N VAL A 196 -9.19 19.89 21.09
CA VAL A 196 -8.59 18.83 21.91
C VAL A 196 -8.64 19.16 23.41
N SER A 197 -9.38 20.20 23.81
CA SER A 197 -9.44 20.71 25.18
C SER A 197 -10.02 19.69 26.17
N ASP A 198 -10.78 18.73 25.72
CA ASP A 198 -11.35 17.61 26.49
C ASP A 198 -10.42 16.39 26.63
N ILE A 199 -9.23 16.44 26.01
CA ILE A 199 -8.26 15.35 26.05
C ILE A 199 -7.09 15.76 26.95
N ASP A 200 -6.84 14.97 27.99
CA ASP A 200 -5.61 15.11 28.76
C ASP A 200 -4.41 14.66 27.91
N ALA A 201 -3.66 15.63 27.44
CA ALA A 201 -2.53 15.45 26.52
C ALA A 201 -1.38 14.62 27.12
N THR A 202 -1.35 14.45 28.46
CA THR A 202 -0.33 13.68 29.18
C THR A 202 -0.69 12.21 29.35
N THR A 203 -1.95 11.86 29.11
CA THR A 203 -2.43 10.48 29.26
C THR A 203 -1.85 9.56 28.17
N PRO A 204 -1.35 8.36 28.53
CA PRO A 204 -0.95 7.35 27.54
C PRO A 204 -2.06 7.05 26.54
N GLY A 205 -1.71 7.05 25.24
CA GLY A 205 -2.66 6.85 24.14
C GLY A 205 -3.41 8.10 23.66
N SER A 206 -3.27 9.25 24.35
CA SER A 206 -3.91 10.50 23.94
C SER A 206 -3.48 10.95 22.52
N ALA A 207 -2.25 10.67 22.12
CA ALA A 207 -1.79 10.95 20.75
C ALA A 207 -2.64 10.27 19.68
N MET A 208 -2.96 8.99 19.86
CA MET A 208 -3.79 8.26 18.90
C MET A 208 -5.20 8.84 18.82
N ILE A 209 -5.80 9.23 19.96
CA ILE A 209 -7.13 9.83 20.01
C ILE A 209 -7.16 11.16 19.25
N VAL A 210 -6.18 12.03 19.52
CA VAL A 210 -6.07 13.32 18.81
C VAL A 210 -5.88 13.13 17.30
N LEU A 211 -4.98 12.23 16.90
CA LEU A 211 -4.72 11.94 15.49
C LEU A 211 -5.93 11.32 14.78
N GLN A 212 -6.76 10.53 15.48
CA GLN A 212 -8.04 10.05 14.95
C GLN A 212 -9.03 11.20 14.69
N ARG A 213 -9.15 12.16 15.60
CA ARG A 213 -9.99 13.35 15.40
C ARG A 213 -9.50 14.19 14.22
N ILE A 214 -8.20 14.42 14.14
CA ILE A 214 -7.59 15.14 13.02
C ILE A 214 -7.88 14.41 11.70
N LYS A 215 -7.70 13.09 11.64
CA LYS A 215 -8.01 12.29 10.45
C LYS A 215 -9.46 12.43 9.99
N ALA A 216 -10.40 12.47 10.93
CA ALA A 216 -11.82 12.62 10.64
C ALA A 216 -12.18 14.03 10.13
N ALA A 217 -11.51 15.05 10.62
CA ALA A 217 -11.82 16.46 10.32
C ALA A 217 -11.01 17.02 9.16
N ASN A 218 -9.70 16.75 9.12
CA ASN A 218 -8.78 17.37 8.16
C ASN A 218 -7.56 16.49 7.86
N THR A 219 -7.57 15.82 6.71
CA THR A 219 -6.44 14.99 6.28
C THR A 219 -5.24 15.80 5.75
N GLU A 220 -5.36 17.12 5.50
CA GLU A 220 -4.25 17.95 5.06
C GLU A 220 -3.16 18.05 6.13
N PHE A 221 -3.53 17.99 7.41
CA PHE A 221 -2.59 17.91 8.52
C PHE A 221 -1.54 16.82 8.31
N PHE A 222 -1.95 15.64 7.83
CA PHE A 222 -1.01 14.54 7.56
C PHE A 222 -0.06 14.86 6.41
N ALA A 223 -0.46 15.67 5.45
CA ALA A 223 0.41 16.10 4.36
C ALA A 223 1.36 17.23 4.77
N ASP A 224 0.94 18.08 5.71
CA ASP A 224 1.77 19.18 6.23
C ASP A 224 2.92 18.65 7.11
N TYR A 225 2.69 17.56 7.84
CA TYR A 225 3.66 16.99 8.79
C TYR A 225 4.11 15.57 8.44
N ASN A 226 3.87 15.10 7.22
CA ASN A 226 3.96 13.70 6.76
C ASN A 226 5.22 12.97 7.23
N LEU A 227 6.39 13.46 6.88
CA LEU A 227 7.67 12.78 7.19
C LEU A 227 8.02 12.80 8.68
N ASN A 228 7.55 13.80 9.41
CA ASN A 228 7.89 13.98 10.82
C ASN A 228 6.84 13.38 11.76
N LEU A 229 5.62 13.11 11.29
CA LEU A 229 4.57 12.60 12.14
C LEU A 229 4.86 11.16 12.63
N ALA A 230 5.29 10.27 11.74
CA ALA A 230 5.70 8.93 12.11
C ALA A 230 6.91 8.97 13.06
N GLN A 231 7.94 9.78 12.74
CA GLN A 231 9.12 9.97 13.58
C GLN A 231 8.76 10.60 14.94
N SER A 232 7.91 11.63 14.94
CA SER A 232 7.43 12.28 16.16
C SER A 232 6.57 11.33 17.01
N SER A 233 5.93 10.37 16.38
CA SER A 233 5.21 9.29 17.06
C SER A 233 6.13 8.14 17.52
N GLY A 234 7.43 8.23 17.29
CA GLY A 234 8.41 7.22 17.72
C GLY A 234 8.44 5.95 16.88
N ILE A 235 7.83 5.97 15.69
CA ILE A 235 7.87 4.84 14.76
C ILE A 235 8.80 5.14 13.58
N GLY A 236 9.32 4.09 12.97
CA GLY A 236 10.05 4.19 11.71
C GLY A 236 9.13 4.19 10.49
N THR A 237 9.70 4.16 9.31
CA THR A 237 8.91 4.09 8.08
C THR A 237 8.32 2.69 7.87
N LEU A 238 7.02 2.62 7.63
CA LEU A 238 6.30 1.38 7.30
C LEU A 238 6.54 0.91 5.86
N GLU A 239 7.05 1.78 5.00
CA GLU A 239 7.28 1.52 3.58
C GLU A 239 8.21 0.32 3.30
N LYS A 240 9.10 0.00 4.26
CA LYS A 240 10.05 -1.13 4.16
C LYS A 240 9.52 -2.42 4.80
N ILE A 241 8.37 -2.36 5.42
CA ILE A 241 7.77 -3.53 6.06
C ILE A 241 7.09 -4.39 5.00
N LYS A 242 7.44 -5.67 5.00
CA LYS A 242 6.75 -6.67 4.18
C LYS A 242 5.55 -7.24 4.91
N TRP A 243 4.44 -7.28 4.21
CA TRP A 243 3.17 -7.81 4.70
C TRP A 243 2.78 -9.06 3.96
N ILE A 244 2.13 -10.00 4.62
CA ILE A 244 1.69 -11.27 4.06
C ILE A 244 0.26 -11.58 4.46
N ALA A 245 -0.53 -12.09 3.53
CA ALA A 245 -1.85 -12.66 3.78
C ALA A 245 -1.88 -14.12 3.32
N ASP A 246 -2.51 -14.98 4.11
CA ASP A 246 -2.85 -16.35 3.72
C ASP A 246 -4.13 -16.30 2.86
N LEU A 247 -4.22 -17.11 1.76
CA LEU A 247 -5.29 -17.06 0.77
C LEU A 247 -6.26 -18.25 0.83
#